data_f4dd89afd5c31d8fa1ae87c737b3a413
#
_entry.id   f4dd89afd5c31d8fa1ae87c737b3a413
#
_cell.length_a   1.000
_cell.length_b   1.000
_cell.length_c   1.000
_cell.angle_alpha   90.00
_cell.angle_beta   90.00
_cell.angle_gamma   90.00
#
_symmetry.space_group_name_H-M   'P 1'
#
loop_
_entity.id
_entity.type
_entity.pdbx_description
1 polymer ?
#
loop_
_entity_poly.entity_id
_entity_poly.type
_entity_poly.pdbx_seq_one_letter_code
_entity_poly.pdbx_strand_id
1 'polypeptide(L)'
;MNQRLLHTIREACEKQNVSPTSILLIASVANQRLTVLNRKREWSFSEEQQIVISTSRFGVGQESGSEKTPLGLHRIAEKFGDDLPAGMVFKGRKVVGTIEEEPNAAIAHRILWLEGLEPGLNRGGKVDTHARYVYIHGVGNESTLGKPASRGCLHMSASDLIPFYNLIPRGTLIWITNSKFNQTNLS
;
A
#
# COMPACT_ATOMS: atom_id res chain seq x y z
N MET A 1 13.60 -12.71 7.35
CA MET A 1 12.15 -12.46 7.17
C MET A 1 11.35 -13.42 8.05
N ASN A 2 10.30 -12.96 8.76
CA ASN A 2 9.52 -13.79 9.68
C ASN A 2 8.79 -14.90 8.90
N GLN A 3 9.26 -16.15 9.04
CA GLN A 3 8.71 -17.31 8.34
C GLN A 3 7.22 -17.54 8.66
N ARG A 4 6.79 -17.24 9.89
CA ARG A 4 5.37 -17.32 10.28
C ARG A 4 4.49 -16.37 9.47
N LEU A 5 4.96 -15.16 9.20
CA LEU A 5 4.23 -14.20 8.38
C LEU A 5 4.12 -14.65 6.93
N LEU A 6 5.23 -15.14 6.34
CA LEU A 6 5.19 -15.68 4.98
C LEU A 6 4.26 -16.88 4.86
N HIS A 7 4.22 -17.73 5.88
CA HIS A 7 3.27 -18.83 5.94
C HIS A 7 1.82 -18.33 5.92
N THR A 8 1.49 -17.35 6.77
CA THR A 8 0.15 -16.72 6.77
C THR A 8 -0.23 -16.12 5.42
N ILE A 9 0.71 -15.40 4.76
CA ILE A 9 0.48 -14.82 3.44
C ILE A 9 0.26 -15.92 2.40
N ARG A 10 1.05 -16.99 2.46
CA ARG A 10 0.92 -18.14 1.59
C ARG A 10 -0.46 -18.80 1.74
N GLU A 11 -0.90 -19.08 2.96
CA GLU A 11 -2.23 -19.64 3.22
C GLU A 11 -3.35 -18.75 2.68
N ALA A 12 -3.24 -17.41 2.85
CA ALA A 12 -4.20 -16.47 2.30
C ALA A 12 -4.23 -16.52 0.77
N CYS A 13 -3.06 -16.60 0.11
CA CYS A 13 -2.97 -16.73 -1.34
C CYS A 13 -3.57 -18.05 -1.84
N GLU A 14 -3.24 -19.18 -1.20
CA GLU A 14 -3.77 -20.50 -1.54
C GLU A 14 -5.30 -20.53 -1.41
N LYS A 15 -5.85 -19.98 -0.32
CA LYS A 15 -7.30 -19.87 -0.09
C LYS A 15 -8.02 -19.06 -1.16
N GLN A 16 -7.36 -18.04 -1.72
CA GLN A 16 -7.92 -17.20 -2.78
C GLN A 16 -7.53 -17.67 -4.19
N ASN A 17 -6.83 -18.80 -4.32
CA ASN A 17 -6.29 -19.32 -5.58
C ASN A 17 -5.44 -18.28 -6.34
N VAL A 18 -4.57 -17.59 -5.61
CA VAL A 18 -3.68 -16.53 -6.12
C VAL A 18 -2.22 -16.99 -6.03
N SER A 19 -1.51 -16.92 -7.14
CA SER A 19 -0.08 -17.25 -7.19
C SER A 19 0.79 -16.09 -6.66
N PRO A 20 1.95 -16.40 -6.05
CA PRO A 20 2.88 -15.37 -5.59
C PRO A 20 3.45 -14.57 -6.77
N THR A 21 3.53 -13.26 -6.62
CA THR A 21 4.10 -12.34 -7.63
C THR A 21 5.63 -12.28 -7.53
N SER A 22 6.31 -11.75 -8.55
CA SER A 22 7.77 -11.54 -8.53
C SER A 22 8.20 -10.59 -7.43
N ILE A 23 7.35 -9.63 -7.10
CA ILE A 23 7.50 -8.71 -5.99
C ILE A 23 6.33 -8.96 -5.03
N LEU A 24 6.61 -8.98 -3.72
CA LEU A 24 5.61 -8.99 -2.65
C LEU A 24 5.84 -7.77 -1.77
N LEU A 25 4.77 -7.05 -1.50
CA LEU A 25 4.78 -5.89 -0.62
C LEU A 25 4.20 -6.27 0.76
N ILE A 26 4.83 -5.78 1.83
CA ILE A 26 4.30 -5.94 3.18
C ILE A 26 4.22 -4.57 3.84
N ALA A 27 3.00 -4.10 4.12
CA ALA A 27 2.75 -2.85 4.82
C ALA A 27 2.43 -3.12 6.29
N SER A 28 3.28 -2.65 7.20
CA SER A 28 3.05 -2.68 8.64
C SER A 28 2.46 -1.36 9.12
N VAL A 29 1.20 -1.39 9.53
CA VAL A 29 0.54 -0.24 10.15
C VAL A 29 1.17 0.09 11.50
N ALA A 30 1.58 -0.92 12.28
CA ALA A 30 2.21 -0.69 13.58
C ALA A 30 3.59 -0.02 13.49
N ASN A 31 4.35 -0.26 12.41
CA ASN A 31 5.68 0.32 12.20
C ASN A 31 5.67 1.53 11.27
N GLN A 32 4.56 1.82 10.57
CA GLN A 32 4.48 2.83 9.51
C GLN A 32 5.58 2.60 8.44
N ARG A 33 5.72 1.34 7.98
CA ARG A 33 6.73 0.90 7.00
C ARG A 33 6.10 -0.02 5.96
N LEU A 34 6.56 0.13 4.74
CA LEU A 34 6.31 -0.78 3.64
C LEU A 34 7.63 -1.45 3.25
N THR A 35 7.65 -2.77 3.25
CA THR A 35 8.80 -3.59 2.83
C THR A 35 8.54 -4.11 1.43
N VAL A 36 9.52 -3.94 0.54
CA VAL A 36 9.56 -4.50 -0.80
C VAL A 36 10.38 -5.77 -0.79
N LEU A 37 9.80 -6.87 -1.21
CA LEU A 37 10.43 -8.19 -1.25
C LEU A 37 10.50 -8.69 -2.68
N ASN A 38 11.68 -9.12 -3.13
CA ASN A 38 11.88 -9.80 -4.41
C ASN A 38 11.84 -11.31 -4.23
N ARG A 39 11.05 -11.98 -5.06
CA ARG A 39 10.95 -13.43 -5.07
C ARG A 39 12.20 -14.06 -5.69
N LYS A 40 12.83 -14.97 -4.93
CA LYS A 40 13.98 -15.77 -5.40
C LYS A 40 13.54 -17.15 -5.90
N ARG A 41 12.57 -17.77 -5.21
CA ARG A 41 11.91 -19.04 -5.55
C ARG A 41 10.43 -18.93 -5.17
N GLU A 42 9.66 -19.99 -5.30
CA GLU A 42 8.20 -19.98 -5.14
C GLU A 42 7.70 -19.18 -3.92
N TRP A 43 8.13 -19.52 -2.70
CA TRP A 43 7.80 -18.77 -1.47
C TRP A 43 9.06 -18.32 -0.70
N SER A 44 10.13 -18.07 -1.42
CA SER A 44 11.38 -17.54 -0.88
C SER A 44 11.62 -16.12 -1.42
N PHE A 45 11.81 -15.18 -0.53
CA PHE A 45 11.95 -13.76 -0.83
C PHE A 45 13.18 -13.18 -0.16
N SER A 46 13.82 -12.21 -0.80
CA SER A 46 14.80 -11.32 -0.18
C SER A 46 14.20 -9.93 0.01
N GLU A 47 14.54 -9.29 1.12
CA GLU A 47 14.22 -7.89 1.32
C GLU A 47 15.11 -7.02 0.44
N GLU A 48 14.51 -6.07 -0.28
CA GLU A 48 15.23 -5.12 -1.13
C GLU A 48 15.20 -3.71 -0.55
N GLN A 49 14.07 -3.30 0.00
CA GLN A 49 13.87 -1.93 0.46
C GLN A 49 12.81 -1.84 1.55
N GLN A 50 13.02 -0.90 2.48
CA GLN A 50 11.99 -0.44 3.41
C GLN A 50 11.68 1.03 3.16
N ILE A 51 10.40 1.34 3.03
CA ILE A 51 9.88 2.68 2.73
C ILE A 51 9.06 3.17 3.91
N VAL A 52 9.23 4.44 4.26
CA VAL A 52 8.38 5.11 5.26
C VAL A 52 7.01 5.36 4.66
N ILE A 53 5.97 4.98 5.37
CA ILE A 53 4.59 5.25 4.98
C ILE A 53 3.82 5.93 6.12
N SER A 54 2.66 6.49 5.80
CA SER A 54 1.67 6.89 6.80
C SER A 54 0.33 6.24 6.48
N THR A 55 -0.24 5.59 7.48
CA THR A 55 -1.55 4.94 7.39
C THR A 55 -2.61 5.72 8.16
N SER A 56 -3.81 5.19 8.29
CA SER A 56 -4.91 5.89 8.94
C SER A 56 -4.62 6.30 10.38
N ARG A 57 -4.94 7.57 10.71
CA ARG A 57 -4.97 8.08 12.08
C ARG A 57 -6.06 7.44 12.95
N PHE A 58 -7.04 6.78 12.34
CA PHE A 58 -8.12 6.06 13.02
C PHE A 58 -7.81 4.57 13.23
N GLY A 59 -6.57 4.15 12.89
CA GLY A 59 -6.11 2.77 13.04
C GLY A 59 -6.54 1.86 11.90
N VAL A 60 -6.77 0.58 12.21
CA VAL A 60 -7.09 -0.49 11.24
C VAL A 60 -8.57 -0.84 11.25
N GLY A 61 -9.13 -1.19 10.09
CA GLY A 61 -10.52 -1.62 9.98
C GLY A 61 -11.00 -1.72 8.54
N GLN A 62 -12.00 -2.57 8.35
CA GLN A 62 -12.44 -3.02 7.02
C GLN A 62 -13.64 -2.25 6.48
N GLU A 63 -14.50 -1.71 7.35
CA GLU A 63 -15.79 -1.17 6.93
C GLU A 63 -15.68 0.14 6.15
N SER A 64 -16.54 0.28 5.17
CA SER A 64 -16.75 1.52 4.42
C SER A 64 -17.16 2.66 5.35
N GLY A 65 -16.61 3.87 5.14
CA GLY A 65 -16.87 5.04 5.99
C GLY A 65 -16.08 5.05 7.30
N SER A 66 -15.38 3.97 7.68
CA SER A 66 -14.56 3.94 8.92
C SER A 66 -13.31 4.81 8.84
N GLU A 67 -12.87 5.17 7.63
CA GLU A 67 -11.61 5.89 7.37
C GLU A 67 -10.35 5.16 7.90
N LYS A 68 -10.48 3.87 8.24
CA LYS A 68 -9.42 3.00 8.74
C LYS A 68 -8.69 2.28 7.61
N THR A 69 -7.42 1.95 7.82
CA THR A 69 -6.62 1.16 6.86
C THR A 69 -7.06 -0.31 6.90
N PRO A 70 -7.45 -0.90 5.75
CA PRO A 70 -7.85 -2.30 5.71
C PRO A 70 -6.66 -3.24 5.87
N LEU A 71 -6.88 -4.41 6.47
CA LEU A 71 -5.88 -5.46 6.64
C LEU A 71 -6.08 -6.62 5.66
N GLY A 72 -5.06 -7.47 5.55
CA GLY A 72 -5.09 -8.71 4.79
C GLY A 72 -4.46 -8.61 3.41
N LEU A 73 -4.82 -9.54 2.53
CA LEU A 73 -4.26 -9.69 1.20
C LEU A 73 -4.96 -8.78 0.19
N HIS A 74 -4.15 -8.00 -0.50
CA HIS A 74 -4.57 -7.09 -1.56
C HIS A 74 -3.67 -7.25 -2.79
N ARG A 75 -4.04 -6.58 -3.90
CA ARG A 75 -3.16 -6.36 -5.04
C ARG A 75 -3.27 -4.92 -5.54
N ILE A 76 -2.27 -4.51 -6.30
CA ILE A 76 -2.31 -3.26 -7.08
C ILE A 76 -3.25 -3.51 -8.27
N ALA A 77 -4.45 -2.94 -8.23
CA ALA A 77 -5.43 -3.10 -9.30
C ALA A 77 -5.16 -2.14 -10.46
N GLU A 78 -4.97 -0.87 -10.15
CA GLU A 78 -4.81 0.19 -11.14
C GLU A 78 -3.72 1.18 -10.71
N LYS A 79 -3.18 1.91 -11.69
CA LYS A 79 -2.15 2.93 -11.49
C LYS A 79 -2.54 4.18 -12.26
N PHE A 80 -2.32 5.37 -11.68
CA PHE A 80 -2.61 6.66 -12.29
C PHE A 80 -1.43 7.61 -12.10
N GLY A 81 -1.12 8.34 -13.16
CA GLY A 81 -0.02 9.29 -13.20
C GLY A 81 1.15 8.84 -14.07
N ASP A 82 0.97 7.81 -14.93
CA ASP A 82 1.98 7.42 -15.92
C ASP A 82 2.40 8.65 -16.74
N ASP A 83 3.70 8.79 -16.97
CA ASP A 83 4.32 9.83 -17.79
C ASP A 83 4.05 11.29 -17.34
N LEU A 84 3.37 11.48 -16.21
CA LEU A 84 3.14 12.82 -15.68
C LEU A 84 4.37 13.32 -14.91
N PRO A 85 4.62 14.65 -14.90
CA PRO A 85 5.60 15.24 -13.99
C PRO A 85 5.33 14.88 -12.52
N ALA A 86 6.36 14.92 -11.69
CA ALA A 86 6.18 14.94 -10.25
C ALA A 86 5.39 16.19 -9.85
N GLY A 87 4.67 16.14 -8.72
CA GLY A 87 3.95 17.32 -8.23
C GLY A 87 2.52 17.46 -8.74
N MET A 88 2.04 16.61 -9.64
CA MET A 88 0.64 16.67 -10.08
C MET A 88 -0.31 16.35 -8.93
N VAL A 89 -1.34 17.16 -8.77
CA VAL A 89 -2.41 17.01 -7.76
C VAL A 89 -3.62 16.32 -8.38
N PHE A 90 -4.20 15.39 -7.60
CA PHE A 90 -5.35 14.62 -8.03
C PHE A 90 -6.58 14.88 -7.15
N LYS A 91 -7.75 15.00 -7.79
CA LYS A 91 -9.07 14.83 -7.15
C LYS A 91 -9.73 13.57 -7.72
N GLY A 92 -9.96 12.60 -6.83
CA GLY A 92 -10.23 11.24 -7.29
C GLY A 92 -9.00 10.69 -8.04
N ARG A 93 -9.09 10.51 -9.35
CA ARG A 93 -8.01 10.00 -10.22
C ARG A 93 -7.74 10.91 -11.40
N LYS A 94 -8.28 12.15 -11.36
CA LYS A 94 -8.08 13.17 -12.39
C LYS A 94 -7.10 14.21 -11.88
N VAL A 95 -6.17 14.62 -12.74
CA VAL A 95 -5.27 15.74 -12.47
C VAL A 95 -6.08 17.04 -12.42
N VAL A 96 -5.81 17.87 -11.42
CA VAL A 96 -6.52 19.14 -11.20
C VAL A 96 -5.59 20.34 -11.00
N GLY A 97 -4.29 20.13 -10.87
CA GLY A 97 -3.29 21.17 -10.64
C GLY A 97 -1.96 20.60 -10.21
N THR A 98 -1.17 21.43 -9.56
CA THR A 98 0.17 21.09 -9.06
C THR A 98 0.32 21.36 -7.56
N ILE A 99 1.37 20.81 -6.94
CA ILE A 99 1.67 21.05 -5.51
C ILE A 99 2.16 22.48 -5.25
N GLU A 100 2.65 23.18 -6.25
CA GLU A 100 2.98 24.60 -6.17
C GLU A 100 1.71 25.45 -5.96
N GLU A 101 0.61 25.05 -6.58
CA GLU A 101 -0.71 25.69 -6.45
C GLU A 101 -1.45 25.21 -5.19
N GLU A 102 -1.30 23.93 -4.82
CA GLU A 102 -1.95 23.31 -3.65
C GLU A 102 -0.93 22.53 -2.80
N PRO A 103 -0.06 23.22 -2.00
CA PRO A 103 1.01 22.59 -1.24
C PRO A 103 0.55 21.55 -0.18
N ASN A 104 -0.71 21.60 0.24
CA ASN A 104 -1.32 20.66 1.17
C ASN A 104 -2.25 19.66 0.50
N ALA A 105 -2.08 19.41 -0.80
CA ALA A 105 -2.91 18.49 -1.56
C ALA A 105 -2.97 17.11 -0.88
N ALA A 106 -4.18 16.58 -0.76
CA ALA A 106 -4.41 15.29 -0.10
C ALA A 106 -3.87 14.12 -0.93
N ILE A 107 -3.88 14.23 -2.26
CA ILE A 107 -3.37 13.21 -3.19
C ILE A 107 -2.48 13.91 -4.23
N ALA A 108 -1.21 13.53 -4.28
CA ALA A 108 -0.24 14.09 -5.22
C ALA A 108 0.67 13.02 -5.84
N HIS A 109 1.36 13.40 -6.90
CA HIS A 109 2.41 12.67 -7.60
C HIS A 109 1.93 11.45 -8.40
N ARG A 110 1.52 10.37 -7.71
CA ARG A 110 1.11 9.06 -8.28
C ARG A 110 0.06 8.40 -7.40
N ILE A 111 -0.74 7.51 -8.01
CA ILE A 111 -1.73 6.68 -7.32
C ILE A 111 -1.54 5.22 -7.74
N LEU A 112 -1.43 4.32 -6.77
CA LEU A 112 -1.60 2.88 -6.95
C LEU A 112 -2.87 2.46 -6.18
N TRP A 113 -3.90 2.04 -6.89
CA TRP A 113 -5.19 1.69 -6.31
C TRP A 113 -5.22 0.24 -5.89
N LEU A 114 -5.63 -0.01 -4.66
CA LEU A 114 -5.65 -1.35 -4.06
C LEU A 114 -7.01 -2.02 -4.28
N GLU A 115 -6.98 -3.32 -4.52
CA GLU A 115 -8.12 -4.22 -4.49
C GLU A 115 -7.90 -5.29 -3.42
N GLY A 116 -8.90 -5.51 -2.55
CA GLY A 116 -8.90 -6.62 -1.60
C GLY A 116 -9.12 -7.94 -2.30
N LEU A 117 -8.50 -9.02 -1.81
CA LEU A 117 -8.62 -10.34 -2.41
C LEU A 117 -9.40 -11.33 -1.54
N GLU A 118 -9.71 -10.98 -0.29
CA GLU A 118 -10.34 -11.87 0.69
C GLU A 118 -11.83 -11.51 0.85
N PRO A 119 -12.77 -12.32 0.26
CA PRO A 119 -14.20 -12.09 0.38
C PRO A 119 -14.67 -12.01 1.84
N GLY A 120 -15.48 -10.99 2.15
CA GLY A 120 -16.00 -10.74 3.49
C GLY A 120 -15.00 -10.13 4.48
N LEU A 121 -13.70 -10.05 4.13
CA LEU A 121 -12.70 -9.36 4.93
C LEU A 121 -12.33 -7.99 4.32
N ASN A 122 -11.91 -7.96 3.06
CA ASN A 122 -11.51 -6.73 2.37
C ASN A 122 -12.02 -6.66 0.92
N ARG A 123 -12.86 -7.61 0.51
CA ARG A 123 -13.49 -7.69 -0.82
C ARG A 123 -15.00 -7.89 -0.71
N GLY A 124 -15.73 -7.07 -1.47
CA GLY A 124 -17.18 -7.12 -1.59
C GLY A 124 -17.95 -6.44 -0.45
N GLY A 125 -19.20 -6.10 -0.71
CA GLY A 125 -20.11 -5.49 0.25
C GLY A 125 -19.56 -4.22 0.92
N LYS A 126 -19.75 -4.13 2.23
CA LYS A 126 -19.32 -2.96 3.03
C LYS A 126 -17.84 -2.91 3.36
N VAL A 127 -17.06 -3.96 3.01
CA VAL A 127 -15.63 -4.05 3.34
C VAL A 127 -14.73 -3.94 2.10
N ASP A 128 -15.29 -3.68 0.94
CA ASP A 128 -14.56 -3.68 -0.33
C ASP A 128 -13.52 -2.56 -0.41
N THR A 129 -12.24 -2.95 -0.38
CA THR A 129 -11.11 -2.02 -0.41
C THR A 129 -11.09 -1.14 -1.66
N HIS A 130 -11.43 -1.72 -2.83
CA HIS A 130 -11.45 -0.98 -4.09
C HIS A 130 -12.58 0.05 -4.10
N ALA A 131 -13.79 -0.33 -3.70
CA ALA A 131 -14.93 0.58 -3.59
C ALA A 131 -14.74 1.67 -2.53
N ARG A 132 -13.88 1.42 -1.52
CA ARG A 132 -13.48 2.40 -0.49
C ARG A 132 -12.39 3.37 -0.95
N TYR A 133 -11.89 3.25 -2.18
CA TYR A 133 -10.85 4.10 -2.75
C TYR A 133 -9.56 4.13 -1.92
N VAL A 134 -9.09 2.95 -1.48
CA VAL A 134 -7.84 2.85 -0.73
C VAL A 134 -6.66 2.80 -1.70
N TYR A 135 -5.74 3.74 -1.56
CA TYR A 135 -4.58 3.94 -2.43
C TYR A 135 -3.26 3.86 -1.67
N ILE A 136 -2.19 3.57 -2.41
CA ILE A 136 -0.84 4.06 -2.08
C ILE A 136 -0.64 5.32 -2.93
N HIS A 137 -0.35 6.47 -2.31
CA HIS A 137 -0.20 7.72 -3.03
C HIS A 137 0.70 8.72 -2.31
N GLY A 138 1.16 9.73 -3.03
CA GLY A 138 1.85 10.87 -2.44
C GLY A 138 0.90 11.92 -1.89
N VAL A 139 1.45 12.85 -1.15
CA VAL A 139 0.76 14.00 -0.55
C VAL A 139 1.54 15.27 -0.82
N GLY A 140 0.89 16.44 -0.82
CA GLY A 140 1.56 17.72 -0.97
C GLY A 140 2.45 18.06 0.23
N ASN A 141 1.97 17.80 1.45
CA ASN A 141 2.71 18.05 2.68
C ASN A 141 3.17 16.73 3.32
N GLU A 142 4.47 16.47 3.28
CA GLU A 142 5.10 15.24 3.74
C GLU A 142 5.46 15.23 5.25
N SER A 143 5.18 16.30 6.00
CA SER A 143 5.58 16.46 7.41
C SER A 143 4.99 15.40 8.36
N THR A 144 3.96 14.69 7.93
CA THR A 144 3.28 13.64 8.70
C THR A 144 3.77 12.23 8.40
N LEU A 145 4.70 12.05 7.44
CA LEU A 145 5.20 10.73 7.07
C LEU A 145 5.87 10.02 8.26
N GLY A 146 5.64 8.70 8.34
CA GLY A 146 6.10 7.88 9.46
C GLY A 146 5.20 7.90 10.70
N LYS A 147 4.07 8.62 10.64
CA LYS A 147 3.05 8.66 11.70
C LYS A 147 1.67 8.37 11.12
N PRO A 148 0.72 7.82 11.91
CA PRO A 148 -0.67 7.69 11.47
C PRO A 148 -1.27 9.06 11.13
N ALA A 149 -1.63 9.29 9.85
CA ALA A 149 -2.07 10.61 9.38
C ALA A 149 -3.18 10.54 8.31
N SER A 150 -3.30 9.42 7.57
CA SER A 150 -4.27 9.29 6.49
C SER A 150 -5.72 9.06 6.97
N ARG A 151 -6.61 8.88 6.01
CA ARG A 151 -8.01 8.46 6.20
C ARG A 151 -8.26 7.12 5.53
N GLY A 152 -7.30 6.18 5.65
CA GLY A 152 -7.39 4.82 5.15
C GLY A 152 -6.31 4.43 4.14
N CYS A 153 -5.85 5.36 3.33
CA CYS A 153 -4.79 5.17 2.35
C CYS A 153 -3.40 5.00 2.99
N LEU A 154 -2.42 4.63 2.17
CA LEU A 154 -1.02 4.58 2.53
C LEU A 154 -0.31 5.76 1.85
N HIS A 155 0.12 6.75 2.62
CA HIS A 155 0.90 7.88 2.11
C HIS A 155 2.37 7.50 1.98
N MET A 156 3.03 8.03 0.97
CA MET A 156 4.45 7.84 0.70
C MET A 156 5.06 9.17 0.24
N SER A 157 6.36 9.38 0.49
CA SER A 157 7.07 10.56 -0.01
C SER A 157 7.16 10.55 -1.53
N ALA A 158 7.26 11.72 -2.16
CA ALA A 158 7.47 11.81 -3.61
C ALA A 158 8.76 11.09 -4.05
N SER A 159 9.82 11.24 -3.26
CA SER A 159 11.14 10.63 -3.53
C SER A 159 11.11 9.10 -3.52
N ASP A 160 10.29 8.50 -2.66
CA ASP A 160 10.10 7.06 -2.62
C ASP A 160 9.03 6.60 -3.62
N LEU A 161 7.92 7.32 -3.73
CA LEU A 161 6.76 6.92 -4.51
C LEU A 161 7.03 6.84 -6.01
N ILE A 162 7.79 7.80 -6.58
CA ILE A 162 8.01 7.83 -8.03
C ILE A 162 8.82 6.62 -8.50
N PRO A 163 10.00 6.29 -7.93
CA PRO A 163 10.71 5.08 -8.29
C PRO A 163 9.92 3.81 -7.93
N PHE A 164 9.23 3.78 -6.80
CA PHE A 164 8.37 2.68 -6.40
C PHE A 164 7.24 2.45 -7.42
N TYR A 165 6.56 3.51 -7.85
CA TYR A 165 5.52 3.44 -8.86
C TYR A 165 6.03 2.81 -10.16
N ASN A 166 7.22 3.20 -10.63
CA ASN A 166 7.81 2.65 -11.85
C ASN A 166 8.21 1.17 -11.69
N LEU A 167 8.68 0.78 -10.49
CA LEU A 167 9.10 -0.59 -10.18
C LEU A 167 7.92 -1.55 -10.04
N ILE A 168 6.80 -1.12 -9.46
CA ILE A 168 5.71 -2.01 -9.05
C ILE A 168 4.69 -2.16 -10.19
N PRO A 169 4.54 -3.36 -10.79
CA PRO A 169 3.53 -3.62 -11.81
C PRO A 169 2.13 -3.79 -11.21
N ARG A 170 1.11 -3.61 -12.04
CA ARG A 170 -0.26 -4.04 -11.71
C ARG A 170 -0.27 -5.54 -11.40
N GLY A 171 -1.13 -5.95 -10.50
CA GLY A 171 -1.22 -7.32 -10.02
C GLY A 171 -0.27 -7.66 -8.87
N THR A 172 0.74 -6.81 -8.57
CA THR A 172 1.64 -7.03 -7.43
C THR A 172 0.85 -7.19 -6.13
N LEU A 173 1.14 -8.27 -5.41
CA LEU A 173 0.51 -8.56 -4.12
C LEU A 173 1.04 -7.65 -3.02
N ILE A 174 0.14 -7.23 -2.15
CA ILE A 174 0.47 -6.51 -0.92
C ILE A 174 -0.30 -7.11 0.27
N TRP A 175 0.45 -7.44 1.33
CA TRP A 175 -0.09 -7.82 2.62
C TRP A 175 -0.08 -6.63 3.57
N ILE A 176 -1.24 -6.22 4.05
CA ILE A 176 -1.36 -5.13 5.03
C ILE A 176 -1.65 -5.74 6.40
N THR A 177 -0.84 -5.39 7.40
CA THR A 177 -0.91 -5.98 8.73
C THR A 177 -0.66 -4.94 9.83
N ASN A 178 -1.18 -5.21 11.02
CA ASN A 178 -0.90 -4.42 12.23
C ASN A 178 0.23 -5.02 13.10
N SER A 179 0.91 -6.04 12.59
CA SER A 179 2.05 -6.65 13.29
C SER A 179 3.30 -5.78 13.17
N LYS A 180 4.08 -5.70 14.25
CA LYS A 180 5.43 -5.10 14.20
C LYS A 180 6.41 -6.08 13.56
N PHE A 181 7.24 -5.58 12.67
CA PHE A 181 8.40 -6.30 12.14
C PHE A 181 9.68 -5.67 12.70
N ASN A 182 10.49 -6.44 13.41
CA ASN A 182 11.82 -6.03 13.82
C ASN A 182 12.83 -6.55 12.80
N GLN A 183 13.84 -5.75 12.49
CA GLN A 183 14.95 -6.10 11.58
C GLN A 183 15.79 -7.30 12.07
N THR A 184 15.67 -7.70 13.33
CA THR A 184 16.49 -8.71 14.00
C THR A 184 16.21 -10.16 13.60
N ASN A 185 15.28 -10.44 12.68
CA ASN A 185 14.95 -11.81 12.26
C ASN A 185 15.32 -12.09 10.78
N LEU A 186 16.43 -11.52 10.31
CA LEU A 186 16.95 -11.70 8.95
C LEU A 186 18.21 -12.62 8.91
N SER A 187 18.35 -13.50 9.88
CA SER A 187 19.37 -14.58 9.86
C SER A 187 18.71 -15.93 9.67
#